data_99099bb3bc7b5a422511536405301ff5
#
_entry.id   99099bb3bc7b5a422511536405301ff5
#
_cell.length_a   1.000
_cell.length_b   1.000
_cell.length_c   1.000
_cell.angle_alpha   90.00
_cell.angle_beta   90.00
_cell.angle_gamma   90.00
#
_symmetry.space_group_name_H-M   'P 1'
#
loop_
_entity.id
_entity.type
_entity.pdbx_description
1 polymer ?
#
loop_
_entity_poly.entity_id
_entity_poly.type
_entity_poly.pdbx_seq_one_letter_code
_entity_poly.pdbx_strand_id
1 'polypeptide(L)'
;MLFRSKFPLVAARDIAVAGAKVLQESWTGERVLEVDGPKGGTDLHETAAAFGRALGREVNAVQLPEAAWQSVLEGMGMPADRTGLYIEMVKSFNSGWIHFGNSGIEAFHGQTTIEAFAQGLVKQGD
;
A
#
# COMPACT_ATOMS: atom_id res chain seq x y z
N MET A 1 -12.91 -1.66 -4.41
CA MET A 1 -11.52 -2.19 -4.51
C MET A 1 -11.04 -2.03 -5.94
N LEU A 2 -9.93 -1.34 -6.15
CA LEU A 2 -9.37 -1.05 -7.48
C LEU A 2 -8.26 -2.05 -7.87
N PHE A 3 -7.48 -2.52 -6.89
CA PHE A 3 -6.41 -3.50 -7.10
C PHE A 3 -6.96 -4.93 -7.07
N ARG A 4 -6.49 -5.78 -7.98
CA ARG A 4 -6.95 -7.17 -8.15
C ARG A 4 -6.05 -8.22 -7.50
N SER A 5 -4.81 -7.86 -7.18
CA SER A 5 -3.79 -8.76 -6.65
C SER A 5 -3.27 -8.29 -5.30
N LYS A 6 -2.45 -9.10 -4.67
CA LYS A 6 -1.66 -8.67 -3.52
C LYS A 6 -0.82 -7.46 -3.90
N PHE A 7 -0.84 -6.48 -3.02
CA PHE A 7 -0.12 -5.24 -3.19
C PHE A 7 0.83 -5.06 -2.00
N PRO A 8 2.09 -4.69 -2.22
CA PRO A 8 3.01 -4.45 -1.12
C PRO A 8 2.56 -3.20 -0.35
N LEU A 9 1.95 -3.44 0.81
CA LEU A 9 1.58 -2.39 1.76
C LEU A 9 2.66 -2.32 2.83
N VAL A 10 3.14 -1.13 3.12
CA VAL A 10 4.15 -0.87 4.14
C VAL A 10 3.72 0.30 5.01
N ALA A 11 3.96 0.21 6.31
CA ALA A 11 3.74 1.32 7.21
C ALA A 11 4.78 2.43 6.97
N ALA A 12 4.36 3.69 6.92
CA ALA A 12 5.25 4.83 6.68
C ALA A 12 6.41 4.89 7.69
N ARG A 13 6.19 4.46 8.93
CA ARG A 13 7.25 4.33 9.96
C ARG A 13 8.36 3.37 9.56
N ASP A 14 8.02 2.28 8.87
CA ASP A 14 9.01 1.28 8.44
C ASP A 14 9.85 1.81 7.26
N ILE A 15 9.24 2.62 6.37
CA ILE A 15 9.98 3.37 5.34
C ILE A 15 10.97 4.33 6.00
N ALA A 16 10.53 5.05 7.04
CA ALA A 16 11.41 5.97 7.78
C ALA A 16 12.58 5.24 8.45
N VAL A 17 12.35 4.07 9.03
CA VAL A 17 13.40 3.23 9.61
C VAL A 17 14.41 2.77 8.56
N ALA A 18 13.93 2.30 7.40
CA ALA A 18 14.78 1.91 6.28
C ALA A 18 15.63 3.09 5.79
N GLY A 19 15.01 4.26 5.60
CA GLY A 19 15.70 5.48 5.19
C GLY A 19 16.76 5.93 6.20
N ALA A 20 16.43 5.93 7.50
CA ALA A 20 17.38 6.30 8.56
C ALA A 20 18.57 5.34 8.61
N LYS A 21 18.37 4.04 8.38
CA LYS A 21 19.46 3.07 8.29
C LYS A 21 20.38 3.36 7.13
N VAL A 22 19.83 3.57 5.93
CA VAL A 22 20.62 3.85 4.72
C VAL A 22 21.43 5.15 4.87
N LEU A 23 20.85 6.19 5.48
CA LEU A 23 21.56 7.46 5.70
C LEU A 23 22.78 7.34 6.65
N GLN A 24 22.87 6.27 7.43
CA GLN A 24 24.02 6.00 8.30
C GLN A 24 25.10 5.16 7.62
N GLU A 25 24.82 4.63 6.45
CA GLU A 25 25.76 3.84 5.66
C GLU A 25 26.54 4.73 4.70
N SER A 26 27.73 4.31 4.32
CA SER A 26 28.52 4.96 3.26
C SER A 26 28.39 4.20 1.97
N TRP A 27 28.06 4.88 0.89
CA TRP A 27 28.01 4.29 -0.46
C TRP A 27 28.45 5.30 -1.52
N THR A 28 28.74 4.78 -2.71
CA THR A 28 29.00 5.58 -3.90
C THR A 28 28.03 5.16 -5.02
N GLY A 29 27.64 6.10 -5.87
CA GLY A 29 26.67 5.86 -6.94
C GLY A 29 25.22 5.92 -6.47
N GLU A 30 24.32 5.26 -7.19
CA GLU A 30 22.89 5.21 -6.90
C GLU A 30 22.51 3.88 -6.23
N ARG A 31 21.59 3.94 -5.29
CA ARG A 31 20.95 2.77 -4.66
C ARG A 31 19.45 2.92 -4.76
N VAL A 32 18.78 1.84 -5.10
CA VAL A 32 17.32 1.76 -5.13
C VAL A 32 16.88 0.72 -4.13
N LEU A 33 16.03 1.11 -3.19
CA LEU A 33 15.45 0.22 -2.20
C LEU A 33 13.96 0.08 -2.46
N GLU A 34 13.49 -1.16 -2.51
CA GLU A 34 12.07 -1.49 -2.40
C GLU A 34 11.77 -1.84 -0.95
N VAL A 35 10.83 -1.11 -0.36
CA VAL A 35 10.40 -1.33 1.03
C VAL A 35 8.99 -1.85 1.01
N ASP A 36 8.77 -3.05 1.53
CA ASP A 36 7.47 -3.68 1.66
C ASP A 36 7.15 -4.07 3.11
N GLY A 37 5.95 -4.59 3.34
CA GLY A 37 5.55 -5.10 4.64
C GLY A 37 6.16 -6.47 4.96
N PRO A 38 5.96 -6.98 6.19
CA PRO A 38 6.62 -8.22 6.68
C PRO A 38 6.31 -9.47 5.86
N LYS A 39 5.25 -9.47 5.07
CA LYS A 39 4.81 -10.62 4.26
C LYS A 39 5.02 -10.44 2.75
N GLY A 40 5.70 -9.37 2.34
CA GLY A 40 5.92 -9.10 0.91
C GLY A 40 4.67 -8.71 0.12
N GLY A 41 3.54 -8.48 0.79
CA GLY A 41 2.29 -8.05 0.18
C GLY A 41 1.06 -8.55 0.93
N THR A 42 0.03 -7.72 0.93
CA THR A 42 -1.26 -7.97 1.57
C THR A 42 -2.35 -7.71 0.54
N ASP A 43 -3.39 -8.54 0.50
CA ASP A 43 -4.56 -8.22 -0.30
C ASP A 43 -5.55 -7.34 0.49
N LEU A 44 -6.48 -6.75 -0.23
CA LEU A 44 -7.45 -5.84 0.39
C LEU A 44 -8.49 -6.57 1.26
N HIS A 45 -8.70 -7.87 1.08
CA HIS A 45 -9.56 -8.66 1.97
C HIS A 45 -8.88 -8.92 3.31
N GLU A 46 -7.58 -9.26 3.30
CA GLU A 46 -6.78 -9.37 4.53
C GLU A 46 -6.73 -8.03 5.28
N THR A 47 -6.57 -6.92 4.53
CA THR A 47 -6.62 -5.57 5.10
C THR A 47 -7.96 -5.28 5.76
N ALA A 48 -9.07 -5.50 5.05
CA ALA A 48 -10.41 -5.29 5.59
C ALA A 48 -10.67 -6.13 6.84
N ALA A 49 -10.26 -7.39 6.84
CA ALA A 49 -10.38 -8.28 7.99
C ALA A 49 -9.57 -7.79 9.21
N ALA A 50 -8.36 -7.27 9.00
CA ALA A 50 -7.54 -6.69 10.07
C ALA A 50 -8.20 -5.46 10.69
N PHE A 51 -8.73 -4.55 9.87
CA PHE A 51 -9.51 -3.41 10.35
C PHE A 51 -10.81 -3.82 11.04
N GLY A 52 -11.51 -4.83 10.51
CA GLY A 52 -12.72 -5.38 11.14
C GLY A 52 -12.44 -5.88 12.55
N ARG A 53 -11.37 -6.63 12.74
CA ARG A 53 -10.94 -7.10 14.07
C ARG A 53 -10.60 -5.93 15.02
N ALA A 54 -9.89 -4.92 14.52
CA ALA A 54 -9.51 -3.77 15.34
C ALA A 54 -10.71 -2.92 15.75
N LEU A 55 -11.71 -2.76 14.87
CA LEU A 55 -12.92 -1.98 15.10
C LEU A 55 -14.04 -2.77 15.80
N GLY A 56 -13.88 -4.08 16.01
CA GLY A 56 -14.93 -4.94 16.59
C GLY A 56 -16.19 -5.04 15.73
N ARG A 57 -16.09 -4.85 14.41
CA ARG A 57 -17.22 -4.93 13.46
C ARG A 57 -16.77 -5.52 12.13
N GLU A 58 -17.73 -6.00 11.35
CA GLU A 58 -17.43 -6.51 10.02
C GLU A 58 -17.02 -5.37 9.07
N VAL A 59 -15.91 -5.58 8.36
CA VAL A 59 -15.42 -4.70 7.30
C VAL A 59 -15.09 -5.56 6.09
N ASN A 60 -15.71 -5.23 4.97
CA ASN A 60 -15.58 -5.99 3.74
C ASN A 60 -14.94 -5.14 2.64
N ALA A 61 -13.99 -5.74 1.91
CA ALA A 61 -13.45 -5.15 0.69
C ALA A 61 -14.41 -5.43 -0.48
N VAL A 62 -14.89 -4.38 -1.12
CA VAL A 62 -15.82 -4.49 -2.26
C VAL A 62 -15.09 -4.14 -3.54
N GLN A 63 -15.15 -5.04 -4.53
CA GLN A 63 -14.60 -4.78 -5.85
C GLN A 63 -15.53 -3.85 -6.63
N LEU A 64 -14.98 -2.74 -7.12
CA LEU A 64 -15.70 -1.79 -7.97
C LEU A 64 -15.49 -2.15 -9.44
N PRO A 65 -16.54 -2.14 -10.27
CA PRO A 65 -16.40 -2.21 -11.72
C PRO A 65 -15.55 -1.05 -12.25
N GLU A 66 -14.73 -1.30 -13.25
CA GLU A 66 -13.83 -0.27 -13.80
C GLU A 66 -14.59 0.97 -14.28
N ALA A 67 -15.77 0.78 -14.86
CA ALA A 67 -16.64 1.87 -15.32
C ALA A 67 -17.08 2.83 -14.18
N ALA A 68 -17.06 2.37 -12.92
CA ALA A 68 -17.43 3.19 -11.76
C ALA A 68 -16.22 3.90 -11.11
N TRP A 69 -14.99 3.60 -11.50
CA TRP A 69 -13.81 4.14 -10.81
C TRP A 69 -13.76 5.66 -10.83
N GLN A 70 -13.98 6.26 -12.00
CA GLN A 70 -13.92 7.71 -12.13
C GLN A 70 -14.93 8.40 -11.22
N SER A 71 -16.20 8.04 -11.30
CA SER A 71 -17.26 8.68 -10.52
C SER A 71 -17.07 8.50 -9.01
N VAL A 72 -16.58 7.33 -8.58
CA VAL A 72 -16.31 7.07 -7.16
C VAL A 72 -15.15 7.92 -6.66
N LEU A 73 -14.04 7.98 -7.39
CA LEU A 73 -12.85 8.76 -6.99
C LEU A 73 -13.15 10.26 -6.95
N GLU A 74 -13.85 10.78 -7.96
CA GLU A 74 -14.28 12.18 -7.98
C GLU A 74 -15.28 12.47 -6.84
N GLY A 75 -16.20 11.56 -6.56
CA GLY A 75 -17.13 11.66 -5.43
C GLY A 75 -16.44 11.64 -4.06
N MET A 76 -15.25 11.05 -3.96
CA MET A 76 -14.38 11.09 -2.77
C MET A 76 -13.52 12.38 -2.70
N GLY A 77 -13.67 13.30 -3.65
CA GLY A 77 -12.99 14.59 -3.68
C GLY A 77 -11.70 14.61 -4.50
N MET A 78 -11.42 13.56 -5.30
CA MET A 78 -10.25 13.58 -6.19
C MET A 78 -10.53 14.50 -7.38
N PRO A 79 -9.65 15.48 -7.69
CA PRO A 79 -9.81 16.33 -8.87
C PRO A 79 -9.79 15.52 -10.17
N ALA A 80 -10.61 15.92 -11.16
CA ALA A 80 -10.78 15.18 -12.40
C ALA A 80 -9.48 14.96 -13.19
N ASP A 81 -8.57 15.94 -13.18
CA ASP A 81 -7.24 15.86 -13.80
C ASP A 81 -6.35 14.79 -13.16
N ARG A 82 -6.50 14.57 -11.85
CA ARG A 82 -5.76 13.52 -11.10
C ARG A 82 -6.41 12.16 -11.18
N THR A 83 -7.74 12.13 -11.30
CA THR A 83 -8.50 10.86 -11.35
C THR A 83 -8.04 10.00 -12.53
N GLY A 84 -7.86 10.59 -13.73
CA GLY A 84 -7.36 9.87 -14.89
C GLY A 84 -5.99 9.24 -14.66
N LEU A 85 -5.05 10.01 -14.14
CA LEU A 85 -3.68 9.55 -13.83
C LEU A 85 -3.67 8.44 -12.77
N TYR A 86 -4.52 8.56 -11.75
CA TYR A 86 -4.65 7.55 -10.71
C TYR A 86 -5.20 6.22 -11.28
N ILE A 87 -6.22 6.29 -12.14
CA ILE A 87 -6.79 5.12 -12.82
C ILE A 87 -5.74 4.44 -13.70
N GLU A 88 -4.96 5.20 -14.45
CA GLU A 88 -3.87 4.68 -15.29
C GLU A 88 -2.82 3.97 -14.44
N MET A 89 -2.40 4.55 -13.32
CA MET A 89 -1.50 3.91 -12.37
C MET A 89 -2.08 2.56 -11.85
N VAL A 90 -3.34 2.53 -11.45
CA VAL A 90 -3.99 1.30 -10.98
C VAL A 90 -4.05 0.22 -12.06
N LYS A 91 -4.35 0.61 -13.31
CA LYS A 91 -4.32 -0.31 -14.46
C LYS A 91 -2.92 -0.87 -14.70
N SER A 92 -1.90 -0.04 -14.55
CA SER A 92 -0.50 -0.44 -14.71
C SER A 92 -0.07 -1.47 -13.67
N PHE A 93 -0.52 -1.34 -12.42
CA PHE A 93 -0.33 -2.38 -11.40
C PHE A 93 -1.13 -3.65 -11.72
N ASN A 94 -2.39 -3.52 -12.11
CA ASN A 94 -3.26 -4.67 -12.41
C ASN A 94 -2.79 -5.47 -13.63
N SER A 95 -2.10 -4.82 -14.57
CA SER A 95 -1.51 -5.48 -15.75
C SER A 95 -0.11 -6.08 -15.47
N GLY A 96 0.50 -5.75 -14.31
CA GLY A 96 1.86 -6.15 -13.97
C GLY A 96 2.94 -5.31 -14.66
N TRP A 97 2.58 -4.23 -15.35
CA TRP A 97 3.56 -3.31 -15.93
C TRP A 97 4.39 -2.62 -14.84
N ILE A 98 3.74 -2.20 -13.75
CA ILE A 98 4.42 -1.81 -12.51
C ILE A 98 4.43 -3.03 -11.59
N HIS A 99 5.61 -3.47 -11.20
CA HIS A 99 5.79 -4.59 -10.28
C HIS A 99 7.02 -4.36 -9.39
N PHE A 100 7.10 -5.11 -8.31
CA PHE A 100 8.22 -5.12 -7.35
C PHE A 100 9.12 -6.33 -7.58
N GLY A 101 10.32 -6.31 -7.00
CA GLY A 101 11.26 -7.43 -7.10
C GLY A 101 12.10 -7.41 -8.35
N ASN A 102 12.37 -6.24 -8.92
CA ASN A 102 13.27 -6.11 -10.07
C ASN A 102 14.73 -6.46 -9.70
N SER A 103 15.49 -6.98 -10.65
CA SER A 103 16.92 -7.29 -10.45
C SER A 103 17.72 -6.01 -10.16
N GLY A 104 18.69 -6.12 -9.25
CA GLY A 104 19.55 -5.00 -8.85
C GLY A 104 18.93 -4.02 -7.85
N ILE A 105 17.72 -4.30 -7.35
CA ILE A 105 17.05 -3.53 -6.31
C ILE A 105 17.22 -4.23 -4.96
N GLU A 106 17.52 -3.46 -3.92
CA GLU A 106 17.64 -3.97 -2.55
C GLU A 106 16.25 -4.08 -1.92
N ALA A 107 15.86 -5.25 -1.43
CA ALA A 107 14.62 -5.45 -0.72
C ALA A 107 14.79 -5.18 0.78
N PHE A 108 13.90 -4.38 1.36
CA PHE A 108 13.79 -4.15 2.79
C PHE A 108 12.37 -4.46 3.25
N HIS A 109 12.26 -5.37 4.23
CA HIS A 109 10.96 -5.77 4.77
C HIS A 109 10.69 -5.06 6.09
N GLY A 110 9.61 -4.29 6.14
CA GLY A 110 9.11 -3.65 7.34
C GLY A 110 8.67 -4.67 8.39
N GLN A 111 8.54 -4.23 9.64
CA GLN A 111 8.15 -5.09 10.76
C GLN A 111 6.70 -4.87 11.19
N THR A 112 6.05 -3.81 10.71
CA THR A 112 4.69 -3.46 11.11
C THR A 112 3.68 -4.28 10.33
N THR A 113 2.98 -5.18 11.00
CA THR A 113 1.90 -5.96 10.40
C THR A 113 0.65 -5.09 10.20
N ILE A 114 -0.23 -5.50 9.29
CA ILE A 114 -1.50 -4.79 9.05
C ILE A 114 -2.39 -4.79 10.30
N GLU A 115 -2.35 -5.86 11.10
CA GLU A 115 -3.07 -5.97 12.36
C GLU A 115 -2.55 -4.94 13.38
N ALA A 116 -1.23 -4.87 13.55
CA ALA A 116 -0.61 -3.91 14.48
C ALA A 116 -0.90 -2.46 14.05
N PHE A 117 -0.87 -2.20 12.75
CA PHE A 117 -1.20 -0.90 12.19
C PHE A 117 -2.66 -0.51 12.46
N ALA A 118 -3.62 -1.40 12.14
CA ALA A 118 -5.04 -1.17 12.35
C ALA A 118 -5.37 -0.93 13.84
N GLN A 119 -4.81 -1.74 14.75
CA GLN A 119 -4.97 -1.56 16.19
C GLN A 119 -4.40 -0.23 16.69
N GLY A 120 -3.26 0.20 16.14
CA GLY A 120 -2.64 1.47 16.49
C GLY A 120 -3.52 2.67 16.11
N LEU A 121 -4.16 2.63 14.94
CA LEU A 121 -5.07 3.70 14.50
C LEU A 121 -6.32 3.82 15.37
N VAL A 122 -6.95 2.69 15.75
CA VAL A 122 -8.14 2.69 16.60
C VAL A 122 -7.85 3.28 17.97
N LYS A 123 -6.69 2.93 18.58
CA LYS A 123 -6.27 3.47 19.88
C LYS A 123 -5.95 4.97 19.88
N GLN A 124 -5.64 5.56 18.73
CA GLN A 124 -5.37 6.99 18.60
C GLN A 124 -6.64 7.82 18.37
N GLY A 125 -7.75 7.17 18.02
CA GLY A 125 -9.05 7.81 17.75
C GLY A 125 -10.00 7.87 18.94
N ASP A 126 -9.63 7.23 20.04
CA ASP A 126 -10.32 7.30 21.36
C ASP A 126 -9.65 8.37 22.23
#